data_cfa05cfbb671ddb0a85c8c2ffda4990d
#
_entry.id   cfa05cfbb671ddb0a85c8c2ffda4990d
#
_cell.length_a   1.000
_cell.length_b   1.000
_cell.length_c   1.000
_cell.angle_alpha   90.00
_cell.angle_beta   90.00
_cell.angle_gamma   90.00
#
_symmetry.space_group_name_H-M   'P 1'
#
loop_
_entity.id
_entity.type
_entity.pdbx_description
1 polymer ?
#
loop_
_entity_poly.entity_id
_entity_poly.type
_entity_poly.pdbx_seq_one_letter_code
_entity_poly.pdbx_strand_id
1 'polypeptide(L)'
;TKIEDHLRVLNEELGGLNALGSPKTDNMYHAGWAWAGSTPFKGTKLLASYFGGTRQPMVVSWPKKIKADKTPHAQFHHVNDIVPTIYEALKIQAPKKVNGYDQDPIDGVSMVYTFNDGKAKDQKHTQFFDVMASRGIYHDGWFASTFGPRVPWMTVTPGIDTWTPEKDVWELYNINEDF
;
A
#
# COMPACT_ATOMS: atom_id res chain seq x y z
N THR A 1 -1.86 -18.15 17.22
CA THR A 1 -2.96 -17.99 18.19
C THR A 1 -4.23 -18.51 17.55
N LYS A 2 -4.98 -19.34 18.27
CA LYS A 2 -6.25 -19.90 17.79
C LYS A 2 -7.38 -18.90 18.01
N ILE A 3 -8.43 -18.98 17.20
CA ILE A 3 -9.61 -18.11 17.34
C ILE A 3 -10.26 -18.30 18.71
N GLU A 4 -10.30 -19.53 19.19
CA GLU A 4 -10.83 -19.87 20.50
C GLU A 4 -10.12 -19.14 21.64
N ASP A 5 -8.81 -19.00 21.58
CA ASP A 5 -8.03 -18.25 22.57
C ASP A 5 -8.38 -16.76 22.54
N HIS A 6 -8.55 -16.19 21.37
CA HIS A 6 -8.97 -14.78 21.24
C HIS A 6 -10.37 -14.54 21.79
N LEU A 7 -11.31 -15.45 21.49
CA LEU A 7 -12.68 -15.36 22.00
C LEU A 7 -12.72 -15.54 23.51
N ARG A 8 -11.93 -16.45 24.06
CA ARG A 8 -11.83 -16.63 25.52
C ARG A 8 -11.32 -15.34 26.19
N VAL A 9 -10.19 -14.82 25.74
CA VAL A 9 -9.62 -13.58 26.29
C VAL A 9 -10.61 -12.41 26.17
N LEU A 10 -11.26 -12.27 25.01
CA LEU A 10 -12.25 -11.22 24.81
C LEU A 10 -13.39 -11.32 25.81
N ASN A 11 -13.96 -12.50 26.02
CA ASN A 11 -15.15 -12.71 26.84
C ASN A 11 -14.85 -12.72 28.32
N GLU A 12 -13.76 -13.38 28.73
CA GLU A 12 -13.46 -13.65 30.16
C GLU A 12 -12.59 -12.53 30.78
N GLU A 13 -11.71 -11.90 30.00
CA GLU A 13 -10.72 -10.97 30.51
C GLU A 13 -11.00 -9.50 30.15
N LEU A 14 -11.55 -9.25 28.96
CA LEU A 14 -11.68 -7.88 28.44
C LEU A 14 -13.09 -7.29 28.54
N GLY A 15 -14.11 -8.11 28.80
CA GLY A 15 -15.50 -7.65 29.00
C GLY A 15 -16.41 -7.86 27.78
N GLY A 16 -16.09 -8.84 26.92
CA GLY A 16 -16.90 -9.26 25.78
C GLY A 16 -16.88 -8.30 24.61
N LEU A 17 -17.90 -8.41 23.76
CA LEU A 17 -17.98 -7.63 22.51
C LEU A 17 -17.98 -6.12 22.73
N ASN A 18 -18.45 -5.64 23.87
CA ASN A 18 -18.44 -4.20 24.20
C ASN A 18 -17.02 -3.65 24.42
N ALA A 19 -16.02 -4.51 24.59
CA ALA A 19 -14.62 -4.09 24.71
C ALA A 19 -13.99 -3.79 23.34
N LEU A 20 -14.56 -4.29 22.24
CA LEU A 20 -14.02 -4.06 20.90
C LEU A 20 -14.02 -2.58 20.54
N GLY A 21 -12.88 -2.11 20.04
CA GLY A 21 -12.68 -0.69 19.72
C GLY A 21 -12.39 0.22 20.92
N SER A 22 -12.36 -0.33 22.14
CA SER A 22 -12.00 0.40 23.35
C SER A 22 -10.50 0.28 23.66
N PRO A 23 -9.96 1.09 24.61
CA PRO A 23 -8.57 0.95 25.06
C PRO A 23 -8.22 -0.40 25.74
N LYS A 24 -9.21 -1.24 25.99
CA LYS A 24 -9.01 -2.58 26.56
C LYS A 24 -8.59 -3.62 25.54
N THR A 25 -8.79 -3.34 24.25
CA THR A 25 -8.46 -4.27 23.17
C THR A 25 -7.33 -3.73 22.30
N ASP A 26 -6.41 -4.61 21.92
CA ASP A 26 -5.48 -4.34 20.84
C ASP A 26 -6.19 -4.58 19.51
N ASN A 27 -6.46 -3.50 18.78
CA ASN A 27 -7.26 -3.53 17.56
C ASN A 27 -6.45 -4.05 16.35
N MET A 28 -5.77 -5.16 16.52
CA MET A 28 -5.06 -5.83 15.43
C MET A 28 -6.04 -6.43 14.42
N TYR A 29 -5.85 -6.11 13.16
CA TYR A 29 -6.64 -6.67 12.07
C TYR A 29 -6.26 -8.13 11.84
N HIS A 30 -7.22 -9.05 11.94
CA HIS A 30 -6.96 -10.48 11.81
C HIS A 30 -6.40 -10.85 10.43
N ALA A 31 -5.35 -11.69 10.40
CA ALA A 31 -4.63 -12.04 9.17
C ALA A 31 -5.54 -12.62 8.06
N GLY A 32 -6.55 -13.42 8.42
CA GLY A 32 -7.52 -13.96 7.46
C GLY A 32 -8.36 -12.87 6.78
N TRP A 33 -8.75 -11.84 7.52
CA TRP A 33 -9.45 -10.70 6.94
C TRP A 33 -8.53 -9.82 6.10
N ALA A 34 -7.28 -9.65 6.53
CA ALA A 34 -6.27 -8.94 5.73
C ALA A 34 -6.03 -9.64 4.39
N TRP A 35 -5.96 -10.98 4.41
CA TRP A 35 -5.86 -11.78 3.20
C TRP A 35 -7.09 -11.64 2.30
N ALA A 36 -8.29 -11.76 2.87
CA ALA A 36 -9.54 -11.59 2.13
C ALA A 36 -9.65 -10.20 1.50
N GLY A 37 -9.23 -9.14 2.22
CA GLY A 37 -9.22 -7.77 1.71
C GLY A 37 -8.18 -7.51 0.63
N SER A 38 -7.15 -8.34 0.52
CA SER A 38 -6.12 -8.23 -0.52
C SER A 38 -6.39 -9.12 -1.75
N THR A 39 -7.41 -9.98 -1.69
CA THR A 39 -7.80 -10.87 -2.79
C THR A 39 -8.13 -10.08 -4.07
N PRO A 40 -7.70 -10.54 -5.28
CA PRO A 40 -7.05 -11.83 -5.57
C PRO A 40 -5.53 -11.83 -5.41
N PHE A 41 -4.94 -10.75 -4.95
CA PHE A 41 -3.49 -10.60 -4.91
C PHE A 41 -2.85 -11.40 -3.78
N LYS A 42 -1.66 -11.91 -4.06
CA LYS A 42 -0.82 -12.63 -3.11
C LYS A 42 -0.23 -11.69 -2.08
N GLY A 43 -0.17 -12.13 -0.83
CA GLY A 43 0.43 -11.36 0.28
C GLY A 43 -0.52 -10.35 0.91
N THR A 44 0.02 -9.62 1.87
CA THR A 44 -0.62 -8.53 2.61
C THR A 44 0.42 -7.46 2.91
N LYS A 45 0.14 -6.52 3.82
CA LYS A 45 1.12 -5.49 4.25
C LYS A 45 2.49 -6.10 4.58
N LEU A 46 3.53 -5.30 4.48
CA LEU A 46 4.95 -5.64 4.69
C LEU A 46 5.61 -6.44 3.56
N LEU A 47 4.90 -6.75 2.49
CA LEU A 47 5.45 -7.47 1.34
C LEU A 47 5.43 -6.55 0.11
N ALA A 48 6.54 -5.87 -0.12
CA ALA A 48 6.69 -4.98 -1.28
C ALA A 48 6.77 -5.74 -2.62
N SER A 49 7.13 -7.03 -2.57
CA SER A 49 7.24 -7.89 -3.75
C SER A 49 5.91 -8.45 -4.26
N TYR A 50 4.83 -8.33 -3.48
CA TYR A 50 3.54 -8.88 -3.85
C TYR A 50 2.44 -7.82 -3.86
N PHE A 51 1.52 -7.93 -4.80
CA PHE A 51 0.45 -6.94 -4.98
C PHE A 51 -0.53 -6.86 -3.81
N GLY A 52 -0.70 -7.90 -3.01
CA GLY A 52 -1.45 -7.81 -1.75
C GLY A 52 -0.82 -6.85 -0.73
N GLY A 53 0.47 -6.56 -0.86
CA GLY A 53 1.18 -5.57 -0.03
C GLY A 53 1.30 -4.19 -0.65
N THR A 54 1.16 -4.06 -1.98
CA THR A 54 1.42 -2.80 -2.70
C THR A 54 0.23 -2.27 -3.51
N ARG A 55 -0.69 -3.13 -3.94
CA ARG A 55 -1.84 -2.73 -4.77
C ARG A 55 -3.10 -2.65 -3.93
N GLN A 56 -3.61 -1.45 -3.72
CA GLN A 56 -4.82 -1.19 -2.95
C GLN A 56 -5.83 -0.38 -3.78
N PRO A 57 -7.13 -0.69 -3.69
CA PRO A 57 -8.16 0.11 -4.34
C PRO A 57 -8.29 1.47 -3.63
N MET A 58 -8.57 2.50 -4.42
CA MET A 58 -8.85 3.83 -3.91
C MET A 58 -10.14 4.37 -4.53
N VAL A 59 -10.97 5.02 -3.74
CA VAL A 59 -12.17 5.71 -4.20
C VAL A 59 -12.08 7.18 -3.83
N VAL A 60 -12.32 8.04 -4.80
CA VAL A 60 -12.36 9.50 -4.60
C VAL A 60 -13.78 9.99 -4.83
N SER A 61 -14.35 10.73 -3.86
CA SER A 61 -15.65 11.32 -3.97
C SER A 61 -15.57 12.83 -3.79
N TRP A 62 -15.86 13.57 -4.86
CA TRP A 62 -15.94 15.04 -4.85
C TRP A 62 -17.03 15.52 -5.81
N PRO A 63 -18.32 15.43 -5.41
CA PRO A 63 -19.45 15.64 -6.32
C PRO A 63 -19.47 17.00 -7.05
N LYS A 64 -18.81 18.01 -6.48
CA LYS A 64 -18.70 19.35 -7.12
C LYS A 64 -17.73 19.39 -8.30
N LYS A 65 -16.83 18.42 -8.43
CA LYS A 65 -15.73 18.43 -9.41
C LYS A 65 -15.58 17.14 -10.19
N ILE A 66 -16.00 16.01 -9.60
CA ILE A 66 -15.84 14.68 -10.20
C ILE A 66 -17.26 14.19 -10.55
N LYS A 67 -17.45 13.85 -11.82
CA LYS A 67 -18.67 13.19 -12.27
C LYS A 67 -18.72 11.77 -11.71
N ALA A 68 -19.93 11.32 -11.33
CA ALA A 68 -20.10 9.95 -10.90
C ALA A 68 -19.75 8.99 -12.06
N ASP A 69 -18.75 8.15 -11.82
CA ASP A 69 -18.32 7.09 -12.72
C ASP A 69 -18.10 5.80 -11.90
N LYS A 70 -18.60 4.68 -12.42
CA LYS A 70 -18.41 3.35 -11.84
C LYS A 70 -17.30 2.56 -12.53
N THR A 71 -16.74 3.10 -13.61
CA THR A 71 -15.65 2.47 -14.36
C THR A 71 -14.35 2.60 -13.59
N PRO A 72 -13.64 1.51 -13.30
CA PRO A 72 -12.32 1.61 -12.70
C PRO A 72 -11.36 2.39 -13.62
N HIS A 73 -10.63 3.33 -13.04
CA HIS A 73 -9.52 4.00 -13.69
C HIS A 73 -8.25 3.18 -13.47
N ALA A 74 -7.55 2.84 -14.54
CA ALA A 74 -6.42 1.90 -14.50
C ALA A 74 -5.03 2.58 -14.48
N GLN A 75 -4.99 3.91 -14.45
CA GLN A 75 -3.72 4.64 -14.37
C GLN A 75 -2.95 4.25 -13.11
N PHE A 76 -1.64 4.09 -13.27
CA PHE A 76 -0.77 3.78 -12.15
C PHE A 76 -0.60 4.98 -11.23
N HIS A 77 -0.84 4.75 -9.94
CA HIS A 77 -0.64 5.75 -8.89
C HIS A 77 -0.04 5.12 -7.63
N HIS A 78 0.52 5.97 -6.79
CA HIS A 78 1.09 5.59 -5.50
C HIS A 78 0.56 6.50 -4.38
N VAL A 79 0.65 6.06 -3.14
CA VAL A 79 0.16 6.84 -1.99
C VAL A 79 0.80 8.22 -1.87
N ASN A 80 2.05 8.40 -2.33
CA ASN A 80 2.71 9.70 -2.34
C ASN A 80 2.09 10.71 -3.33
N ASP A 81 1.20 10.25 -4.23
CA ASP A 81 0.48 11.08 -5.18
C ASP A 81 -0.71 11.81 -4.54
N ILE A 82 -1.15 11.39 -3.35
CA ILE A 82 -2.30 11.98 -2.65
C ILE A 82 -2.03 13.45 -2.30
N VAL A 83 -0.87 13.76 -1.73
CA VAL A 83 -0.53 15.11 -1.29
C VAL A 83 -0.48 16.11 -2.45
N PRO A 84 0.26 15.88 -3.54
CA PRO A 84 0.24 16.79 -4.69
C PRO A 84 -1.14 16.90 -5.34
N THR A 85 -1.95 15.83 -5.31
CA THR A 85 -3.35 15.88 -5.76
C THR A 85 -4.18 16.86 -4.93
N ILE A 86 -4.03 16.86 -3.61
CA ILE A 86 -4.73 17.80 -2.72
C ILE A 86 -4.28 19.23 -3.01
N TYR A 87 -2.98 19.46 -3.15
CA TYR A 87 -2.46 20.79 -3.48
C TYR A 87 -3.01 21.32 -4.80
N GLU A 88 -3.00 20.51 -5.86
CA GLU A 88 -3.56 20.92 -7.15
C GLU A 88 -5.08 21.12 -7.09
N ALA A 89 -5.80 20.17 -6.51
CA ALA A 89 -7.26 20.23 -6.42
C ALA A 89 -7.76 21.48 -5.68
N LEU A 90 -7.05 21.89 -4.65
CA LEU A 90 -7.35 23.07 -3.82
C LEU A 90 -6.64 24.35 -4.28
N LYS A 91 -5.76 24.26 -5.30
CA LYS A 91 -4.92 25.38 -5.78
C LYS A 91 -4.03 25.97 -4.68
N ILE A 92 -3.49 25.12 -3.82
CA ILE A 92 -2.57 25.48 -2.75
C ILE A 92 -1.14 25.26 -3.26
N GLN A 93 -0.26 26.24 -3.07
CA GLN A 93 1.16 26.03 -3.32
C GLN A 93 1.79 25.23 -2.18
N ALA A 94 2.54 24.17 -2.55
CA ALA A 94 3.34 23.44 -1.59
C ALA A 94 4.36 24.37 -0.93
N PRO A 95 4.50 24.33 0.40
CA PRO A 95 5.47 25.19 1.10
C PRO A 95 6.90 24.78 0.73
N LYS A 96 7.73 25.76 0.39
CA LYS A 96 9.16 25.51 0.15
C LYS A 96 9.97 25.44 1.45
N LYS A 97 9.45 26.02 2.51
CA LYS A 97 10.04 25.99 3.86
C LYS A 97 8.97 25.72 4.91
N VAL A 98 9.31 24.90 5.90
CA VAL A 98 8.48 24.65 7.09
C VAL A 98 9.36 24.82 8.33
N ASN A 99 8.96 25.69 9.26
CA ASN A 99 9.73 26.01 10.48
C ASN A 99 11.20 26.41 10.20
N GLY A 100 11.45 27.08 9.07
CA GLY A 100 12.79 27.53 8.69
C GLY A 100 13.62 26.52 7.89
N TYR A 101 13.17 25.28 7.75
CA TYR A 101 13.85 24.22 7.01
C TYR A 101 13.31 24.13 5.58
N ASP A 102 14.22 24.03 4.62
CA ASP A 102 13.86 23.76 3.22
C ASP A 102 13.20 22.36 3.12
N GLN A 103 12.15 22.30 2.31
CA GLN A 103 11.45 21.02 2.06
C GLN A 103 12.02 20.33 0.85
N ASP A 104 12.16 19.00 0.93
CA ASP A 104 12.50 18.19 -0.22
C ASP A 104 11.39 18.25 -1.30
N PRO A 105 11.73 18.09 -2.57
CA PRO A 105 10.74 18.00 -3.63
C PRO A 105 9.72 16.87 -3.37
N ILE A 106 8.47 17.11 -3.76
CA ILE A 106 7.42 16.09 -3.69
C ILE A 106 7.60 15.14 -4.88
N ASP A 107 7.90 13.86 -4.61
CA ASP A 107 8.07 12.83 -5.64
C ASP A 107 6.74 12.36 -6.26
N GLY A 108 5.61 12.69 -5.63
CA GLY A 108 4.28 12.31 -6.09
C GLY A 108 3.84 13.09 -7.32
N VAL A 109 2.99 12.46 -8.12
CA VAL A 109 2.33 13.04 -9.30
C VAL A 109 0.84 13.22 -8.99
N SER A 110 0.29 14.41 -9.25
CA SER A 110 -1.13 14.65 -9.00
C SER A 110 -2.02 13.77 -9.86
N MET A 111 -3.05 13.19 -9.23
CA MET A 111 -4.07 12.36 -9.89
C MET A 111 -5.24 13.16 -10.49
N VAL A 112 -5.25 14.50 -10.37
CA VAL A 112 -6.37 15.35 -10.83
C VAL A 112 -6.68 15.12 -12.31
N TYR A 113 -5.69 14.82 -13.13
CA TYR A 113 -5.87 14.54 -14.57
C TYR A 113 -6.77 13.33 -14.85
N THR A 114 -6.90 12.39 -13.91
CA THR A 114 -7.75 11.19 -14.07
C THR A 114 -9.19 11.42 -13.63
N PHE A 115 -9.50 12.48 -12.87
CA PHE A 115 -10.77 12.61 -12.15
C PHE A 115 -12.02 12.55 -13.04
N ASN A 116 -11.93 13.01 -14.27
CA ASN A 116 -13.03 12.94 -15.23
C ASN A 116 -12.59 12.30 -16.58
N ASP A 117 -11.45 11.64 -16.59
CA ASP A 117 -10.90 10.96 -17.77
C ASP A 117 -10.19 9.65 -17.38
N GLY A 118 -10.96 8.57 -17.30
CA GLY A 118 -10.43 7.24 -17.02
C GLY A 118 -9.54 6.64 -18.11
N LYS A 119 -9.37 7.35 -19.27
CA LYS A 119 -8.50 6.95 -20.38
C LYS A 119 -7.30 7.88 -20.55
N ALA A 120 -7.13 8.85 -19.66
CA ALA A 120 -5.96 9.71 -19.67
C ALA A 120 -4.68 8.86 -19.61
N LYS A 121 -3.64 9.32 -20.32
CA LYS A 121 -2.34 8.63 -20.27
C LYS A 121 -1.72 8.75 -18.90
N ASP A 122 -1.04 7.70 -18.47
CA ASP A 122 -0.28 7.69 -17.23
C ASP A 122 0.73 8.85 -17.19
N GLN A 123 0.81 9.51 -16.04
CA GLN A 123 1.80 10.55 -15.77
C GLN A 123 2.86 10.05 -14.78
N LYS A 124 2.60 8.94 -14.10
CA LYS A 124 3.56 8.29 -13.21
C LYS A 124 4.05 6.99 -13.85
N HIS A 125 5.33 6.97 -14.17
CA HIS A 125 5.93 5.88 -14.95
C HIS A 125 6.70 4.89 -14.09
N THR A 126 7.28 5.33 -12.99
CA THR A 126 8.16 4.49 -12.17
C THR A 126 7.87 4.67 -10.69
N GLN A 127 7.83 3.57 -9.95
CA GLN A 127 7.74 3.57 -8.50
C GLN A 127 8.52 2.41 -7.91
N PHE A 128 9.40 2.72 -6.98
CA PHE A 128 10.12 1.75 -6.17
C PHE A 128 9.37 1.51 -4.85
N PHE A 129 9.38 0.25 -4.41
CA PHE A 129 8.80 -0.20 -3.15
C PHE A 129 9.85 -0.97 -2.38
N ASP A 130 10.01 -0.67 -1.10
CA ASP A 130 10.88 -1.41 -0.18
C ASP A 130 10.24 -1.49 1.20
N VAL A 131 10.09 -2.70 1.70
CA VAL A 131 9.73 -2.95 3.09
C VAL A 131 10.56 -4.13 3.59
N MET A 132 11.48 -3.87 4.53
CA MET A 132 12.32 -4.91 5.16
C MET A 132 13.07 -5.77 4.14
N ALA A 133 13.59 -5.15 3.08
CA ALA A 133 14.26 -5.79 1.94
C ALA A 133 13.37 -6.68 1.05
N SER A 134 12.07 -6.75 1.28
CA SER A 134 11.11 -7.12 0.24
C SER A 134 10.97 -5.94 -0.71
N ARG A 135 11.33 -6.11 -1.97
CA ARG A 135 11.48 -5.01 -2.92
C ARG A 135 10.67 -5.24 -4.18
N GLY A 136 10.20 -4.16 -4.75
CA GLY A 136 9.55 -4.15 -6.04
C GLY A 136 9.80 -2.85 -6.77
N ILE A 137 9.79 -2.88 -8.09
CA ILE A 137 9.82 -1.69 -8.93
C ILE A 137 8.82 -1.84 -10.06
N TYR A 138 7.92 -0.86 -10.15
CA TYR A 138 7.03 -0.69 -11.29
C TYR A 138 7.66 0.23 -12.32
N HIS A 139 7.54 -0.11 -13.61
CA HIS A 139 7.87 0.78 -14.72
C HIS A 139 6.99 0.46 -15.93
N ASP A 140 6.11 1.40 -16.29
CA ASP A 140 5.27 1.35 -17.50
C ASP A 140 4.64 -0.02 -17.80
N GLY A 141 3.94 -0.58 -16.81
CA GLY A 141 3.27 -1.88 -16.95
C GLY A 141 4.14 -3.11 -16.66
N TRP A 142 5.41 -2.92 -16.36
CA TRP A 142 6.30 -3.98 -15.89
C TRP A 142 6.50 -3.89 -14.37
N PHE A 143 6.60 -5.03 -13.74
CA PHE A 143 6.90 -5.12 -12.32
C PHE A 143 8.00 -6.13 -12.07
N ALA A 144 9.15 -5.65 -11.61
CA ALA A 144 10.23 -6.51 -11.13
C ALA A 144 10.19 -6.56 -9.61
N SER A 145 10.28 -7.76 -9.01
CA SER A 145 10.22 -7.91 -7.57
C SER A 145 11.12 -9.01 -7.03
N THR A 146 11.47 -8.89 -5.75
CA THR A 146 12.14 -9.94 -4.98
C THR A 146 11.57 -9.98 -3.57
N PHE A 147 11.33 -11.19 -3.08
CA PHE A 147 10.74 -11.39 -1.75
C PHE A 147 11.66 -10.85 -0.63
N GLY A 148 12.95 -10.95 -0.84
CA GLY A 148 13.96 -10.59 0.17
C GLY A 148 14.12 -11.66 1.27
N PRO A 149 15.02 -11.43 2.22
CA PRO A 149 15.39 -12.43 3.22
C PRO A 149 14.40 -12.53 4.36
N ARG A 150 13.68 -11.45 4.65
CA ARG A 150 12.91 -11.34 5.88
C ARG A 150 11.45 -11.73 5.69
N VAL A 151 10.99 -12.63 6.53
CA VAL A 151 9.57 -12.99 6.63
C VAL A 151 8.93 -12.09 7.71
N PRO A 152 8.08 -11.12 7.36
CA PRO A 152 7.63 -10.07 8.29
C PRO A 152 6.90 -10.56 9.56
N TRP A 153 6.31 -11.75 9.49
CA TRP A 153 5.57 -12.37 10.61
C TRP A 153 6.43 -13.32 11.45
N MET A 154 7.72 -13.41 11.18
CA MET A 154 8.68 -14.18 11.98
C MET A 154 9.57 -13.25 12.79
N THR A 155 9.72 -13.52 14.07
CA THR A 155 10.64 -12.78 14.95
C THR A 155 12.10 -13.06 14.62
N VAL A 156 12.39 -14.26 14.15
CA VAL A 156 13.72 -14.69 13.71
C VAL A 156 13.60 -15.27 12.31
N THR A 157 14.40 -14.74 11.39
CA THR A 157 14.47 -15.27 10.01
C THR A 157 15.78 -16.06 9.88
N PRO A 158 15.71 -17.38 9.65
CA PRO A 158 16.92 -18.18 9.44
C PRO A 158 17.75 -17.64 8.26
N GLY A 159 19.06 -17.54 8.44
CA GLY A 159 19.99 -17.12 7.40
C GLY A 159 20.06 -15.61 7.15
N ILE A 160 19.36 -14.78 7.96
CA ILE A 160 19.40 -13.30 7.81
C ILE A 160 20.82 -12.75 7.95
N ASP A 161 21.63 -13.32 8.82
CA ASP A 161 23.01 -12.86 9.10
C ASP A 161 23.98 -13.09 7.92
N THR A 162 23.62 -14.00 7.01
CA THR A 162 24.44 -14.34 5.83
C THR A 162 23.81 -13.89 4.52
N TRP A 163 22.68 -13.19 4.61
CA TRP A 163 22.02 -12.65 3.44
C TRP A 163 22.76 -11.42 2.91
N THR A 164 22.82 -11.31 1.58
CA THR A 164 23.22 -10.09 0.87
C THR A 164 22.30 -9.88 -0.33
N PRO A 165 22.10 -8.65 -0.79
CA PRO A 165 21.19 -8.34 -1.92
C PRO A 165 21.49 -9.10 -3.20
N GLU A 166 22.75 -9.50 -3.42
CA GLU A 166 23.21 -10.25 -4.60
C GLU A 166 22.67 -11.69 -4.63
N LYS A 167 22.21 -12.20 -3.49
CA LYS A 167 21.61 -13.54 -3.39
C LYS A 167 20.12 -13.56 -3.73
N ASP A 168 19.49 -12.39 -3.88
CA ASP A 168 18.06 -12.32 -4.16
C ASP A 168 17.77 -12.74 -5.59
N VAL A 169 16.71 -13.53 -5.72
CA VAL A 169 16.16 -13.90 -7.02
C VAL A 169 15.06 -12.89 -7.38
N TRP A 170 15.26 -12.24 -8.52
CA TRP A 170 14.30 -11.29 -9.07
C TRP A 170 13.36 -11.98 -10.04
N GLU A 171 12.09 -11.63 -9.97
CA GLU A 171 11.03 -12.02 -10.89
C GLU A 171 10.58 -10.78 -11.67
N LEU A 172 10.22 -10.95 -12.95
CA LEU A 172 9.76 -9.86 -13.81
C LEU A 172 8.44 -10.23 -14.48
N TYR A 173 7.44 -9.38 -14.33
CA TYR A 173 6.09 -9.59 -14.84
C TYR A 173 5.64 -8.42 -15.72
N ASN A 174 4.99 -8.73 -16.84
CA ASN A 174 4.14 -7.76 -17.55
C ASN A 174 2.76 -7.78 -16.90
N ILE A 175 2.46 -6.79 -16.07
CA ILE A 175 1.24 -6.80 -15.25
C ILE A 175 -0.06 -6.62 -16.04
N ASN A 176 0.01 -6.34 -17.34
CA ASN A 176 -1.17 -6.32 -18.22
C ASN A 176 -1.53 -7.73 -18.73
N GLU A 177 -0.62 -8.68 -18.65
CA GLU A 177 -0.76 -10.02 -19.17
C GLU A 177 -0.65 -11.09 -18.06
N ASP A 178 0.22 -10.85 -17.10
CA ASP A 178 0.57 -11.79 -16.03
C ASP A 178 0.83 -11.04 -14.71
N PHE A 179 -0.09 -11.14 -13.73
CA PHE A 179 -0.03 -10.41 -12.44
C PHE A 179 -0.40 -11.28 -11.23
#